data_ef78740054c714c8f0728b7dfb310dd0
#
_entry.id   ef78740054c714c8f0728b7dfb310dd0
#
_cell.length_a   1.000
_cell.length_b   1.000
_cell.length_c   1.000
_cell.angle_alpha   90.00
_cell.angle_beta   90.00
_cell.angle_gamma   90.00
#
_symmetry.space_group_name_H-M   'P 1'
#
loop_
_entity.id
_entity.type
_entity.pdbx_description
1 polymer ?
#
loop_
_entity_poly.entity_id
_entity_poly.type
_entity_poly.pdbx_seq_one_letter_code
_entity_poly.pdbx_strand_id
1 'polypeptide(L)'
;LITGNDASSNIPFSNLDLAINAIVGTSGLRPTVELIKNGVDVALSNKESLVLGGHIIMPLANKKNVNIIPVDSEHSAIFQCLNGENQKELKKIILTGSGGPFLKKPIHEFDTITPNEALKHPNWDMGAKISIDSATMMNKALELVEALWLFNIKLDKIQITIHPQSVVHSMVEFVDGSYKAHLGLPDMKVPIQYALTFPERKDSSVGSLDFDNLNLDFQKPDLERYPILSLVEELINLGGNLSLIHISEPTRLRTI
;
A
#
# COMPACT_ATOMS: atom_id res chain seq x y z
N LEU A 1 11.66 -23.12 -12.57
CA LEU A 1 11.53 -22.68 -11.19
C LEU A 1 12.91 -22.48 -10.59
N ILE A 2 13.19 -21.28 -10.07
CA ILE A 2 14.44 -20.95 -9.39
C ILE A 2 14.10 -20.84 -7.91
N THR A 3 14.79 -21.59 -7.05
CA THR A 3 14.51 -21.67 -5.61
C THR A 3 15.79 -21.57 -4.79
N GLY A 4 15.67 -21.34 -3.49
CA GLY A 4 16.77 -21.25 -2.54
C GLY A 4 17.13 -19.80 -2.17
N ASN A 5 18.08 -19.66 -1.26
CA ASN A 5 18.47 -18.37 -0.68
C ASN A 5 19.05 -17.38 -1.73
N ASP A 6 19.64 -17.90 -2.81
CA ASP A 6 20.24 -17.12 -3.89
C ASP A 6 19.36 -17.06 -5.15
N ALA A 7 18.07 -17.40 -5.04
CA ALA A 7 17.15 -17.43 -6.18
C ALA A 7 17.13 -16.10 -6.93
N SER A 8 17.12 -14.97 -6.23
CA SER A 8 17.12 -13.64 -6.84
C SER A 8 18.37 -13.31 -7.66
N SER A 9 19.52 -13.93 -7.32
CA SER A 9 20.77 -13.73 -8.06
C SER A 9 20.84 -14.55 -9.35
N ASN A 10 19.93 -15.50 -9.53
CA ASN A 10 19.89 -16.43 -10.67
C ASN A 10 18.74 -16.10 -11.65
N ILE A 11 18.09 -14.94 -11.50
CA ILE A 11 17.03 -14.51 -12.41
C ILE A 11 17.64 -14.13 -13.76
N PRO A 12 17.14 -14.65 -14.90
CA PRO A 12 17.60 -14.25 -16.23
C PRO A 12 16.95 -12.93 -16.64
N PHE A 13 17.53 -11.80 -16.19
CA PHE A 13 16.96 -10.45 -16.38
C PHE A 13 16.85 -10.02 -17.85
N SER A 14 17.69 -10.57 -18.74
CA SER A 14 17.80 -10.14 -20.15
C SER A 14 16.52 -10.27 -20.99
N ASN A 15 15.54 -11.05 -20.50
CA ASN A 15 14.28 -11.31 -21.22
C ASN A 15 13.06 -10.88 -20.41
N LEU A 16 13.25 -9.97 -19.44
CA LEU A 16 12.17 -9.47 -18.59
C LEU A 16 11.93 -8.00 -18.87
N ASP A 17 10.71 -7.66 -19.27
CA ASP A 17 10.24 -6.27 -19.37
C ASP A 17 9.69 -5.80 -18.01
N LEU A 18 8.99 -6.66 -17.30
CA LEU A 18 8.31 -6.40 -16.03
C LEU A 18 8.40 -7.60 -15.08
N ALA A 19 8.60 -7.36 -13.81
CA ALA A 19 8.53 -8.38 -12.76
C ALA A 19 7.62 -7.98 -11.62
N ILE A 20 6.82 -8.91 -11.11
CA ILE A 20 6.06 -8.69 -9.87
C ILE A 20 6.95 -9.06 -8.68
N ASN A 21 7.12 -8.13 -7.75
CA ASN A 21 7.69 -8.43 -6.45
C ASN A 21 6.59 -8.48 -5.38
N ALA A 22 6.18 -9.69 -5.01
CA ALA A 22 5.20 -9.98 -3.96
C ALA A 22 5.84 -10.75 -2.77
N ILE A 23 7.15 -10.61 -2.59
CA ILE A 23 7.87 -11.21 -1.46
C ILE A 23 7.50 -10.45 -0.19
N VAL A 24 7.03 -11.16 0.84
CA VAL A 24 6.56 -10.55 2.09
C VAL A 24 7.74 -10.07 2.95
N GLY A 25 7.60 -8.88 3.53
CA GLY A 25 8.54 -8.32 4.49
C GLY A 25 9.82 -7.79 3.85
N THR A 26 10.86 -7.65 4.67
CA THR A 26 12.15 -7.03 4.30
C THR A 26 12.91 -7.79 3.19
N SER A 27 12.61 -9.08 3.01
CA SER A 27 13.24 -9.94 2.01
C SER A 27 12.96 -9.49 0.57
N GLY A 28 11.93 -8.67 0.33
CA GLY A 28 11.61 -8.10 -0.99
C GLY A 28 12.54 -7.00 -1.45
N LEU A 29 13.28 -6.35 -0.53
CA LEU A 29 14.12 -5.19 -0.86
C LEU A 29 15.25 -5.52 -1.86
N ARG A 30 16.03 -6.58 -1.58
CA ARG A 30 17.15 -6.97 -2.46
C ARG A 30 16.68 -7.34 -3.87
N PRO A 31 15.65 -8.19 -4.06
CA PRO A 31 15.10 -8.46 -5.40
C PRO A 31 14.63 -7.20 -6.12
N THR A 32 13.96 -6.26 -5.44
CA THR A 32 13.55 -4.98 -6.04
C THR A 32 14.75 -4.21 -6.60
N VAL A 33 15.81 -4.06 -5.80
CA VAL A 33 17.02 -3.35 -6.22
C VAL A 33 17.71 -4.04 -7.40
N GLU A 34 17.79 -5.38 -7.40
CA GLU A 34 18.39 -6.15 -8.50
C GLU A 34 17.59 -6.01 -9.81
N LEU A 35 16.25 -6.06 -9.77
CA LEU A 35 15.40 -5.82 -10.92
C LEU A 35 15.68 -4.44 -11.52
N ILE A 36 15.68 -3.40 -10.70
CA ILE A 36 15.94 -2.01 -11.15
C ILE A 36 17.34 -1.86 -11.75
N LYS A 37 18.39 -2.43 -11.13
CA LYS A 37 19.76 -2.39 -11.66
C LYS A 37 19.85 -2.98 -13.06
N ASN A 38 19.04 -3.99 -13.35
CA ASN A 38 19.01 -4.68 -14.65
C ASN A 38 17.99 -4.08 -15.64
N GLY A 39 17.36 -2.93 -15.31
CA GLY A 39 16.47 -2.23 -16.22
C GLY A 39 15.10 -2.87 -16.37
N VAL A 40 14.67 -3.68 -15.41
CA VAL A 40 13.37 -4.38 -15.41
C VAL A 40 12.36 -3.54 -14.62
N ASP A 41 11.21 -3.24 -15.23
CA ASP A 41 10.11 -2.57 -14.55
C ASP A 41 9.57 -3.44 -13.40
N VAL A 42 9.11 -2.82 -12.32
CA VAL A 42 8.69 -3.53 -11.12
C VAL A 42 7.24 -3.24 -10.78
N ALA A 43 6.39 -4.26 -10.88
CA ALA A 43 5.07 -4.26 -10.25
C ALA A 43 5.25 -4.59 -8.76
N LEU A 44 5.25 -3.55 -7.91
CA LEU A 44 5.64 -3.67 -6.51
C LEU A 44 4.43 -3.88 -5.60
N SER A 45 4.32 -5.09 -5.04
CA SER A 45 3.35 -5.42 -3.99
C SER A 45 3.96 -5.40 -2.58
N ASN A 46 5.30 -5.33 -2.49
CA ASN A 46 6.04 -5.33 -1.24
C ASN A 46 6.30 -3.90 -0.76
N LYS A 47 5.40 -3.35 0.03
CA LYS A 47 5.52 -1.99 0.60
C LYS A 47 6.73 -1.83 1.52
N GLU A 48 7.14 -2.90 2.21
CA GLU A 48 8.29 -2.88 3.11
C GLU A 48 9.59 -2.52 2.40
N SER A 49 9.74 -2.84 1.12
CA SER A 49 10.89 -2.42 0.32
C SER A 49 10.99 -0.90 0.23
N LEU A 50 9.87 -0.18 0.02
CA LEU A 50 9.87 1.28 -0.03
C LEU A 50 10.01 1.91 1.36
N VAL A 51 9.42 1.31 2.38
CA VAL A 51 9.57 1.80 3.76
C VAL A 51 11.05 1.75 4.19
N LEU A 52 11.74 0.65 3.89
CA LEU A 52 13.15 0.46 4.24
C LEU A 52 14.10 1.21 3.31
N GLY A 53 13.87 1.11 2.02
CA GLY A 53 14.83 1.46 0.99
C GLY A 53 14.34 2.46 -0.04
N GLY A 54 13.24 3.19 0.21
CA GLY A 54 12.67 4.15 -0.74
C GLY A 54 13.68 5.20 -1.19
N HIS A 55 14.53 5.67 -0.27
CA HIS A 55 15.62 6.60 -0.54
C HIS A 55 16.71 6.03 -1.46
N ILE A 56 16.78 4.72 -1.64
CA ILE A 56 17.67 4.02 -2.57
C ILE A 56 16.90 3.65 -3.85
N ILE A 57 15.71 3.05 -3.69
CA ILE A 57 14.90 2.50 -4.78
C ILE A 57 14.48 3.60 -5.76
N MET A 58 13.88 4.68 -5.28
CA MET A 58 13.31 5.70 -6.17
C MET A 58 14.38 6.47 -6.98
N PRO A 59 15.50 6.93 -6.38
CA PRO A 59 16.58 7.53 -7.17
C PRO A 59 17.22 6.55 -8.16
N LEU A 60 17.35 5.26 -7.79
CA LEU A 60 17.91 4.25 -8.68
C LEU A 60 16.96 3.95 -9.85
N ALA A 61 15.66 3.83 -9.60
CA ALA A 61 14.65 3.64 -10.63
C ALA A 61 14.64 4.81 -11.63
N ASN A 62 14.65 6.04 -11.14
CA ASN A 62 14.77 7.24 -11.98
C ASN A 62 16.06 7.24 -12.83
N LYS A 63 17.20 6.91 -12.20
CA LYS A 63 18.50 6.84 -12.92
C LYS A 63 18.51 5.78 -14.02
N LYS A 64 17.81 4.68 -13.80
CA LYS A 64 17.73 3.54 -14.74
C LYS A 64 16.58 3.65 -15.73
N ASN A 65 15.71 4.66 -15.58
CA ASN A 65 14.47 4.82 -16.34
C ASN A 65 13.56 3.58 -16.21
N VAL A 66 13.44 3.06 -14.99
CA VAL A 66 12.61 1.90 -14.61
C VAL A 66 11.36 2.39 -13.93
N ASN A 67 10.21 1.84 -14.30
CA ASN A 67 8.95 2.14 -13.68
C ASN A 67 8.72 1.27 -12.43
N ILE A 68 8.32 1.92 -11.34
CA ILE A 68 7.78 1.24 -10.15
C ILE A 68 6.26 1.40 -10.19
N ILE A 69 5.55 0.32 -10.50
CA ILE A 69 4.09 0.30 -10.65
C ILE A 69 3.50 -0.29 -9.37
N PRO A 70 2.70 0.46 -8.60
CA PRO A 70 2.16 -0.03 -7.34
C PRO A 70 1.09 -1.09 -7.55
N VAL A 71 1.14 -2.15 -6.77
CA VAL A 71 0.14 -3.23 -6.71
C VAL A 71 -0.74 -3.11 -5.46
N ASP A 72 -0.24 -2.48 -4.39
CA ASP A 72 -1.07 -2.13 -3.22
C ASP A 72 -2.31 -1.36 -3.67
N SER A 73 -3.50 -1.73 -3.17
CA SER A 73 -4.78 -1.26 -3.71
C SER A 73 -4.92 0.26 -3.64
N GLU A 74 -4.51 0.86 -2.53
CA GLU A 74 -4.59 2.31 -2.32
C GLU A 74 -3.60 3.05 -3.21
N HIS A 75 -2.38 2.55 -3.33
CA HIS A 75 -1.34 3.18 -4.16
C HIS A 75 -1.62 2.99 -5.65
N SER A 76 -2.13 1.82 -6.04
CA SER A 76 -2.62 1.59 -7.40
C SER A 76 -3.76 2.55 -7.75
N ALA A 77 -4.68 2.81 -6.81
CA ALA A 77 -5.77 3.77 -6.98
C ALA A 77 -5.25 5.19 -7.22
N ILE A 78 -4.29 5.65 -6.40
CA ILE A 78 -3.66 6.97 -6.55
C ILE A 78 -2.92 7.05 -7.88
N PHE A 79 -2.12 6.03 -8.22
CA PHE A 79 -1.39 5.95 -9.48
C PHE A 79 -2.33 6.07 -10.69
N GLN A 80 -3.47 5.38 -10.65
CA GLN A 80 -4.49 5.44 -11.69
C GLN A 80 -5.18 6.81 -11.76
N CYS A 81 -5.43 7.46 -10.62
CA CYS A 81 -5.99 8.81 -10.58
C CYS A 81 -5.03 9.87 -11.13
N LEU A 82 -3.72 9.67 -10.97
CA LEU A 82 -2.68 10.58 -11.43
C LEU A 82 -2.24 10.33 -12.88
N ASN A 83 -2.64 9.21 -13.48
CA ASN A 83 -2.26 8.91 -14.85
C ASN A 83 -2.82 9.96 -15.82
N GLY A 84 -1.91 10.59 -16.58
CA GLY A 84 -2.23 11.68 -17.51
C GLY A 84 -2.39 13.05 -16.84
N GLU A 85 -2.20 13.17 -15.54
CA GLU A 85 -2.28 14.43 -14.80
C GLU A 85 -0.90 15.05 -14.57
N ASN A 86 -0.90 16.36 -14.41
CA ASN A 86 0.28 17.10 -14.04
C ASN A 86 0.49 17.02 -12.52
N GLN A 87 1.53 16.35 -12.09
CA GLN A 87 1.82 16.14 -10.67
C GLN A 87 1.99 17.47 -9.88
N LYS A 88 2.35 18.57 -10.55
CA LYS A 88 2.44 19.90 -9.92
C LYS A 88 1.08 20.44 -9.47
N GLU A 89 0.00 19.94 -10.05
CA GLU A 89 -1.38 20.33 -9.75
C GLU A 89 -1.99 19.47 -8.64
N LEU A 90 -1.26 18.43 -8.18
CA LEU A 90 -1.66 17.62 -7.04
C LEU A 90 -1.54 18.43 -5.75
N LYS A 91 -2.68 18.68 -5.11
CA LYS A 91 -2.74 19.36 -3.81
C LYS A 91 -2.61 18.40 -2.65
N LYS A 92 -3.32 17.26 -2.69
CA LYS A 92 -3.36 16.29 -1.59
C LYS A 92 -3.68 14.87 -2.08
N ILE A 93 -3.12 13.88 -1.40
CA ILE A 93 -3.51 12.47 -1.48
C ILE A 93 -4.41 12.14 -0.28
N ILE A 94 -5.50 11.42 -0.51
CA ILE A 94 -6.38 10.90 0.53
C ILE A 94 -6.30 9.37 0.49
N LEU A 95 -5.54 8.81 1.45
CA LEU A 95 -5.47 7.37 1.67
C LEU A 95 -6.71 6.90 2.42
N THR A 96 -7.47 5.99 1.87
CA THR A 96 -8.59 5.36 2.57
C THR A 96 -8.15 4.12 3.33
N GLY A 97 -8.89 3.75 4.35
CA GLY A 97 -8.73 2.49 5.06
C GLY A 97 -10.04 2.04 5.67
N SER A 98 -10.26 0.72 5.75
CA SER A 98 -11.51 0.17 6.33
C SER A 98 -11.68 0.48 7.83
N GLY A 99 -10.58 0.76 8.53
CA GLY A 99 -10.54 0.83 9.99
C GLY A 99 -10.37 -0.54 10.66
N GLY A 100 -10.29 -1.61 9.89
CA GLY A 100 -10.08 -2.97 10.39
C GLY A 100 -11.24 -3.53 11.21
N PRO A 101 -11.07 -4.72 11.83
CA PRO A 101 -12.12 -5.43 12.54
C PRO A 101 -12.59 -4.73 13.82
N PHE A 102 -11.78 -3.83 14.38
CA PHE A 102 -12.05 -3.19 15.67
C PHE A 102 -12.60 -1.77 15.57
N LEU A 103 -12.97 -1.32 14.36
CA LEU A 103 -13.48 0.04 14.13
C LEU A 103 -14.64 0.41 15.07
N LYS A 104 -15.54 -0.54 15.37
CA LYS A 104 -16.72 -0.34 16.20
C LYS A 104 -16.59 -0.92 17.63
N LYS A 105 -15.49 -1.62 17.94
CA LYS A 105 -15.28 -2.22 19.29
C LYS A 105 -14.97 -1.11 20.30
N PRO A 106 -15.62 -1.06 21.48
CA PRO A 106 -15.28 -0.07 22.50
C PRO A 106 -13.81 -0.17 22.94
N ILE A 107 -13.12 0.96 23.11
CA ILE A 107 -11.69 0.98 23.46
C ILE A 107 -11.42 0.25 24.76
N HIS A 108 -12.28 0.40 25.77
CA HIS A 108 -12.13 -0.27 27.07
C HIS A 108 -12.21 -1.83 26.98
N GLU A 109 -12.59 -2.38 25.85
CA GLU A 109 -12.61 -3.84 25.60
C GLU A 109 -11.35 -4.31 24.85
N PHE A 110 -10.40 -3.43 24.53
CA PHE A 110 -9.25 -3.82 23.72
C PHE A 110 -8.34 -4.83 24.43
N ASP A 111 -8.25 -4.81 25.74
CA ASP A 111 -7.47 -5.78 26.53
C ASP A 111 -8.00 -7.23 26.40
N THR A 112 -9.22 -7.39 25.90
CA THR A 112 -9.86 -8.71 25.68
C THR A 112 -9.72 -9.22 24.24
N ILE A 113 -9.09 -8.45 23.33
CA ILE A 113 -8.93 -8.83 21.93
C ILE A 113 -8.06 -10.09 21.82
N THR A 114 -8.59 -11.04 21.08
CA THR A 114 -7.88 -12.29 20.77
C THR A 114 -7.21 -12.22 19.39
N PRO A 115 -6.12 -12.99 19.16
CA PRO A 115 -5.51 -13.08 17.83
C PRO A 115 -6.50 -13.50 16.73
N ASN A 116 -7.42 -14.39 17.04
CA ASN A 116 -8.44 -14.86 16.09
C ASN A 116 -9.41 -13.75 15.65
N GLU A 117 -9.74 -12.81 16.55
CA GLU A 117 -10.54 -11.64 16.19
C GLU A 117 -9.77 -10.69 15.29
N ALA A 118 -8.47 -10.48 15.57
CA ALA A 118 -7.61 -9.59 14.77
C ALA A 118 -7.35 -10.13 13.34
N LEU A 119 -7.44 -11.44 13.13
CA LEU A 119 -7.30 -12.05 11.81
C LEU A 119 -8.56 -11.95 10.93
N LYS A 120 -9.71 -11.52 11.49
CA LYS A 120 -10.98 -11.42 10.75
C LYS A 120 -11.15 -10.01 10.18
N HIS A 121 -10.65 -9.79 8.95
CA HIS A 121 -10.89 -8.52 8.27
C HIS A 121 -12.33 -8.45 7.72
N PRO A 122 -13.03 -7.27 7.82
CA PRO A 122 -14.43 -7.18 7.41
C PRO A 122 -14.67 -7.31 5.90
N ASN A 123 -13.72 -6.89 5.05
CA ASN A 123 -13.95 -6.76 3.61
C ASN A 123 -12.96 -7.59 2.76
N TRP A 124 -11.80 -7.95 3.30
CA TRP A 124 -10.72 -8.60 2.56
C TRP A 124 -10.39 -9.96 3.14
N ASP A 125 -10.14 -10.93 2.27
CA ASP A 125 -9.50 -12.20 2.64
C ASP A 125 -7.99 -12.07 2.42
N MET A 126 -7.22 -12.04 3.52
CA MET A 126 -5.80 -11.68 3.50
C MET A 126 -4.97 -12.61 4.36
N GLY A 127 -3.66 -12.62 4.10
CA GLY A 127 -2.69 -13.32 4.95
C GLY A 127 -2.63 -12.78 6.38
N ALA A 128 -2.13 -13.60 7.32
CA ALA A 128 -2.14 -13.29 8.74
C ALA A 128 -1.43 -11.98 9.09
N LYS A 129 -0.25 -11.71 8.53
CA LYS A 129 0.52 -10.48 8.81
C LYS A 129 -0.29 -9.23 8.46
N ILE A 130 -0.77 -9.12 7.22
CA ILE A 130 -1.48 -7.93 6.77
C ILE A 130 -2.84 -7.76 7.46
N SER A 131 -3.46 -8.86 7.92
CA SER A 131 -4.70 -8.80 8.73
C SER A 131 -4.44 -8.14 10.09
N ILE A 132 -3.35 -8.51 10.77
CA ILE A 132 -2.93 -7.88 12.03
C ILE A 132 -2.53 -6.41 11.79
N ASP A 133 -1.76 -6.14 10.74
CA ASP A 133 -1.36 -4.77 10.39
C ASP A 133 -2.58 -3.89 10.07
N SER A 134 -3.64 -4.45 9.47
CA SER A 134 -4.90 -3.76 9.24
C SER A 134 -5.67 -3.52 10.54
N ALA A 135 -5.74 -4.52 11.42
CA ALA A 135 -6.43 -4.43 12.71
C ALA A 135 -5.87 -3.32 13.61
N THR A 136 -4.59 -3.05 13.50
CA THR A 136 -3.87 -2.02 14.27
C THR A 136 -3.67 -0.70 13.52
N MET A 137 -4.07 -0.62 12.26
CA MET A 137 -3.72 0.45 11.30
C MET A 137 -2.21 0.58 11.02
N MET A 138 -1.38 -0.40 11.42
CA MET A 138 0.02 -0.46 11.02
C MET A 138 0.16 -0.54 9.49
N ASN A 139 -0.73 -1.28 8.81
CA ASN A 139 -0.76 -1.31 7.35
C ASN A 139 -0.84 0.10 6.76
N LYS A 140 -1.74 0.93 7.30
CA LYS A 140 -1.91 2.32 6.84
C LYS A 140 -0.72 3.21 7.21
N ALA A 141 -0.06 2.95 8.32
CA ALA A 141 1.20 3.61 8.68
C ALA A 141 2.33 3.28 7.68
N LEU A 142 2.47 2.03 7.27
CA LEU A 142 3.43 1.62 6.24
C LEU A 142 3.08 2.23 4.87
N GLU A 143 1.82 2.25 4.50
CA GLU A 143 1.31 2.84 3.28
C GLU A 143 1.53 4.35 3.21
N LEU A 144 1.46 5.06 4.33
CA LEU A 144 1.80 6.48 4.40
C LEU A 144 3.24 6.72 3.94
N VAL A 145 4.19 5.90 4.43
CA VAL A 145 5.61 5.98 4.03
C VAL A 145 5.80 5.57 2.56
N GLU A 146 5.11 4.54 2.11
CA GLU A 146 5.12 4.11 0.72
C GLU A 146 4.67 5.24 -0.21
N ALA A 147 3.58 5.94 0.12
CA ALA A 147 3.05 7.06 -0.66
C ALA A 147 4.05 8.22 -0.77
N LEU A 148 4.78 8.54 0.32
CA LEU A 148 5.82 9.58 0.30
C LEU A 148 6.87 9.30 -0.78
N TRP A 149 7.30 8.04 -0.89
CA TRP A 149 8.31 7.63 -1.86
C TRP A 149 7.77 7.51 -3.28
N LEU A 150 6.67 6.79 -3.48
CA LEU A 150 6.10 6.55 -4.80
C LEU A 150 5.68 7.84 -5.52
N PHE A 151 5.05 8.74 -4.79
CA PHE A 151 4.48 9.95 -5.39
C PHE A 151 5.31 11.21 -5.14
N ASN A 152 6.48 11.07 -4.49
CA ASN A 152 7.36 12.18 -4.15
C ASN A 152 6.60 13.39 -3.55
N ILE A 153 5.75 13.11 -2.59
CA ILE A 153 4.87 14.07 -1.94
C ILE A 153 5.26 14.24 -0.47
N LYS A 154 4.98 15.42 0.10
CA LYS A 154 5.27 15.69 1.52
C LYS A 154 4.16 15.13 2.42
N LEU A 155 4.53 14.84 3.68
CA LEU A 155 3.61 14.30 4.68
C LEU A 155 2.36 15.17 4.91
N ASP A 156 2.53 16.48 4.97
CA ASP A 156 1.44 17.46 5.15
C ASP A 156 0.41 17.47 4.00
N LYS A 157 0.75 16.82 2.89
CA LYS A 157 -0.13 16.64 1.72
C LYS A 157 -0.77 15.24 1.65
N ILE A 158 -0.63 14.42 2.69
CA ILE A 158 -1.29 13.12 2.76
C ILE A 158 -2.29 13.14 3.91
N GLN A 159 -3.51 12.76 3.63
CA GLN A 159 -4.57 12.61 4.63
C GLN A 159 -5.03 11.16 4.67
N ILE A 160 -5.16 10.60 5.87
CA ILE A 160 -5.79 9.30 6.09
C ILE A 160 -7.27 9.53 6.40
N THR A 161 -8.14 8.73 5.80
CA THR A 161 -9.58 8.72 6.11
C THR A 161 -10.08 7.29 6.22
N ILE A 162 -11.00 7.05 7.15
CA ILE A 162 -11.65 5.75 7.31
C ILE A 162 -12.84 5.69 6.36
N HIS A 163 -12.90 4.63 5.57
CA HIS A 163 -13.97 4.31 4.65
C HIS A 163 -14.34 2.82 4.82
N PRO A 164 -15.31 2.52 5.71
CA PRO A 164 -15.60 1.15 6.14
C PRO A 164 -15.97 0.19 5.00
N GLN A 165 -16.60 0.69 3.94
CA GLN A 165 -17.05 -0.13 2.82
C GLN A 165 -15.92 -0.57 1.89
N SER A 166 -14.75 0.08 1.94
CA SER A 166 -13.58 -0.22 1.09
C SER A 166 -13.85 -0.20 -0.42
N VAL A 167 -14.85 0.55 -0.85
CA VAL A 167 -15.21 0.72 -2.28
C VAL A 167 -14.35 1.80 -2.93
N VAL A 168 -14.13 2.92 -2.23
CA VAL A 168 -13.17 3.94 -2.64
C VAL A 168 -11.79 3.53 -2.12
N HIS A 169 -10.91 3.13 -3.04
CA HIS A 169 -9.57 2.64 -2.68
C HIS A 169 -8.58 3.75 -2.36
N SER A 170 -8.72 4.93 -2.92
CA SER A 170 -8.08 6.20 -2.53
C SER A 170 -8.54 7.32 -3.44
N MET A 171 -8.15 8.56 -3.12
CA MET A 171 -8.52 9.77 -3.86
C MET A 171 -7.34 10.73 -3.94
N VAL A 172 -7.39 11.63 -4.90
CA VAL A 172 -6.49 12.79 -5.04
C VAL A 172 -7.29 14.06 -5.13
N GLU A 173 -6.80 15.13 -4.51
CA GLU A 173 -7.33 16.50 -4.60
C GLU A 173 -6.37 17.34 -5.43
N PHE A 174 -6.89 18.10 -6.39
CA PHE A 174 -6.12 19.02 -7.20
C PHE A 174 -6.20 20.45 -6.68
N VAL A 175 -5.34 21.33 -7.20
CA VAL A 175 -5.24 22.73 -6.76
C VAL A 175 -6.49 23.55 -7.07
N ASP A 176 -7.29 23.13 -8.05
CA ASP A 176 -8.57 23.75 -8.42
C ASP A 176 -9.75 23.31 -7.53
N GLY A 177 -9.49 22.41 -6.56
CA GLY A 177 -10.50 21.86 -5.66
C GLY A 177 -11.25 20.64 -6.21
N SER A 178 -10.92 20.17 -7.41
CA SER A 178 -11.49 18.93 -7.94
C SER A 178 -10.88 17.69 -7.31
N TYR A 179 -11.60 16.55 -7.37
CA TYR A 179 -11.16 15.26 -6.85
C TYR A 179 -11.26 14.20 -7.92
N LYS A 180 -10.29 13.28 -7.94
CA LYS A 180 -10.43 11.99 -8.61
C LYS A 180 -10.35 10.87 -7.58
N ALA A 181 -11.21 9.87 -7.75
CA ALA A 181 -11.26 8.69 -6.88
C ALA A 181 -11.28 7.42 -7.74
N HIS A 182 -10.60 6.40 -7.27
CA HIS A 182 -10.71 5.07 -7.86
C HIS A 182 -11.68 4.24 -7.02
N LEU A 183 -12.75 3.76 -7.67
CA LEU A 183 -13.78 2.95 -7.06
C LEU A 183 -13.77 1.55 -7.67
N GLY A 184 -14.00 0.54 -6.84
CA GLY A 184 -14.11 -0.85 -7.27
C GLY A 184 -14.50 -1.77 -6.13
N LEU A 185 -14.83 -3.01 -6.46
CA LEU A 185 -14.95 -4.07 -5.46
C LEU A 185 -13.58 -4.33 -4.82
N PRO A 186 -13.53 -4.74 -3.54
CA PRO A 186 -12.29 -5.07 -2.85
C PRO A 186 -11.71 -6.42 -3.36
N ASP A 187 -11.10 -6.39 -4.53
CA ASP A 187 -10.47 -7.54 -5.19
C ASP A 187 -9.09 -7.16 -5.74
N MET A 188 -8.06 -7.84 -5.24
CA MET A 188 -6.67 -7.63 -5.67
C MET A 188 -6.40 -7.96 -7.15
N LYS A 189 -7.29 -8.67 -7.82
CA LYS A 189 -7.17 -8.90 -9.27
C LYS A 189 -7.11 -7.60 -10.05
N VAL A 190 -7.85 -6.57 -9.63
CA VAL A 190 -7.88 -5.27 -10.32
C VAL A 190 -6.51 -4.59 -10.32
N PRO A 191 -5.88 -4.30 -9.16
CA PRO A 191 -4.57 -3.64 -9.16
C PRO A 191 -3.45 -4.53 -9.71
N ILE A 192 -3.50 -5.85 -9.49
CA ILE A 192 -2.53 -6.79 -10.07
C ILE A 192 -2.61 -6.78 -11.59
N GLN A 193 -3.81 -6.93 -12.14
CA GLN A 193 -4.01 -6.93 -13.60
C GLN A 193 -3.57 -5.59 -14.19
N TYR A 194 -3.97 -4.47 -13.59
CA TYR A 194 -3.58 -3.16 -14.09
C TYR A 194 -2.06 -2.96 -14.09
N ALA A 195 -1.37 -3.39 -13.03
CA ALA A 195 0.10 -3.32 -12.97
C ALA A 195 0.78 -4.15 -14.06
N LEU A 196 0.19 -5.29 -14.44
CA LEU A 196 0.71 -6.17 -15.49
C LEU A 196 0.42 -5.68 -16.90
N THR A 197 -0.65 -4.91 -17.10
CA THR A 197 -1.09 -4.48 -18.43
C THR A 197 -0.91 -2.99 -18.67
N PHE A 198 -0.40 -2.27 -17.68
CA PHE A 198 -0.18 -0.81 -17.78
C PHE A 198 0.58 -0.44 -19.06
N PRO A 199 0.16 0.61 -19.79
CA PRO A 199 -0.92 1.55 -19.44
C PRO A 199 -2.35 1.11 -19.84
N GLU A 200 -2.53 -0.08 -20.40
CA GLU A 200 -3.80 -0.55 -20.92
C GLU A 200 -4.69 -1.14 -19.82
N ARG A 201 -6.03 -1.02 -20.02
CA ARG A 201 -7.02 -1.79 -19.26
C ARG A 201 -7.47 -3.00 -20.05
N LYS A 202 -7.56 -4.13 -19.39
CA LYS A 202 -8.06 -5.39 -20.00
C LYS A 202 -9.33 -5.85 -19.28
N ASP A 203 -10.12 -6.66 -19.94
CA ASP A 203 -11.30 -7.28 -19.35
C ASP A 203 -10.94 -8.07 -18.10
N SER A 204 -11.80 -7.98 -17.08
CA SER A 204 -11.62 -8.63 -15.81
C SER A 204 -12.85 -9.46 -15.43
N SER A 205 -12.63 -10.53 -14.67
CA SER A 205 -13.70 -11.32 -14.06
C SER A 205 -14.30 -10.70 -12.79
N VAL A 206 -13.78 -9.53 -12.38
CA VAL A 206 -14.30 -8.81 -11.21
C VAL A 206 -15.65 -8.19 -11.56
N GLY A 207 -16.62 -8.33 -10.65
CA GLY A 207 -17.96 -7.81 -10.83
C GLY A 207 -18.03 -6.28 -10.86
N SER A 208 -19.22 -5.75 -11.15
CA SER A 208 -19.49 -4.31 -11.15
C SER A 208 -20.06 -3.85 -9.79
N LEU A 209 -19.88 -2.57 -9.49
CA LEU A 209 -20.53 -1.92 -8.36
C LEU A 209 -22.02 -1.67 -8.68
N ASP A 210 -22.86 -1.91 -7.67
CA ASP A 210 -24.27 -1.53 -7.73
C ASP A 210 -24.44 -0.12 -7.14
N PHE A 211 -24.46 0.88 -8.01
CA PHE A 211 -24.55 2.28 -7.59
C PHE A 211 -25.90 2.67 -7.01
N ASP A 212 -26.97 1.91 -7.29
CA ASP A 212 -28.31 2.20 -6.77
C ASP A 212 -28.42 1.88 -5.26
N ASN A 213 -27.57 0.95 -4.78
CA ASN A 213 -27.55 0.51 -3.36
C ASN A 213 -26.23 0.85 -2.64
N LEU A 214 -25.39 1.71 -3.25
CA LEU A 214 -24.08 2.05 -2.73
C LEU A 214 -24.13 3.20 -1.71
N ASN A 215 -23.60 2.95 -0.50
CA ASN A 215 -23.32 4.00 0.48
C ASN A 215 -21.80 4.18 0.61
N LEU A 216 -21.36 5.43 0.66
CA LEU A 216 -19.96 5.79 0.82
C LEU A 216 -19.81 6.67 2.06
N ASP A 217 -19.37 6.07 3.16
CA ASP A 217 -19.15 6.76 4.42
C ASP A 217 -17.66 7.07 4.60
N PHE A 218 -17.38 8.28 5.07
CA PHE A 218 -16.03 8.72 5.38
C PHE A 218 -15.98 9.36 6.77
N GLN A 219 -14.96 8.99 7.55
CA GLN A 219 -14.74 9.56 8.87
C GLN A 219 -13.25 9.74 9.17
N LYS A 220 -12.93 10.65 10.09
CA LYS A 220 -11.56 10.80 10.55
C LYS A 220 -11.13 9.57 11.35
N PRO A 221 -9.85 9.14 11.23
CA PRO A 221 -9.32 8.11 12.12
C PRO A 221 -9.32 8.61 13.57
N ASP A 222 -9.69 7.73 14.47
CA ASP A 222 -9.60 7.94 15.91
C ASP A 222 -8.17 7.64 16.36
N LEU A 223 -7.41 8.65 16.76
CA LEU A 223 -6.00 8.51 17.15
C LEU A 223 -5.81 7.85 18.52
N GLU A 224 -6.81 7.85 19.39
CA GLU A 224 -6.79 7.07 20.63
C GLU A 224 -6.90 5.58 20.34
N ARG A 225 -7.77 5.21 19.39
CA ARG A 225 -7.94 3.84 18.89
C ARG A 225 -6.73 3.35 18.08
N TYR A 226 -6.12 4.23 17.29
CA TYR A 226 -5.03 3.93 16.37
C TYR A 226 -3.80 4.81 16.62
N PRO A 227 -3.13 4.67 17.76
CA PRO A 227 -2.01 5.54 18.15
C PRO A 227 -0.81 5.43 17.21
N ILE A 228 -0.71 4.34 16.43
CA ILE A 228 0.34 4.14 15.43
C ILE A 228 0.34 5.24 14.36
N LEU A 229 -0.82 5.84 14.04
CA LEU A 229 -0.91 6.90 13.04
C LEU A 229 -0.20 8.18 13.51
N SER A 230 -0.33 8.54 14.77
CA SER A 230 0.44 9.67 15.34
C SER A 230 1.93 9.34 15.44
N LEU A 231 2.25 8.11 15.84
CA LEU A 231 3.64 7.67 15.97
C LEU A 231 4.38 7.68 14.63
N VAL A 232 3.73 7.23 13.53
CA VAL A 232 4.37 7.22 12.21
C VAL A 232 4.66 8.63 11.71
N GLU A 233 3.76 9.59 11.93
CA GLU A 233 3.98 11.00 11.58
C GLU A 233 5.18 11.58 12.33
N GLU A 234 5.29 11.30 13.63
CA GLU A 234 6.44 11.70 14.44
C GLU A 234 7.75 11.08 13.93
N LEU A 235 7.76 9.77 13.67
CA LEU A 235 8.94 9.06 13.15
C LEU A 235 9.39 9.57 11.78
N ILE A 236 8.47 9.89 10.88
CA ILE A 236 8.80 10.47 9.57
C ILE A 236 9.45 11.85 9.76
N ASN A 237 8.91 12.70 10.63
CA ASN A 237 9.43 14.03 10.90
C ASN A 237 10.83 13.97 11.52
N LEU A 238 11.15 12.91 12.30
CA LEU A 238 12.49 12.66 12.86
C LEU A 238 13.45 12.00 11.85
N GLY A 239 12.99 11.68 10.63
CA GLY A 239 13.79 11.00 9.60
C GLY A 239 14.00 9.50 9.84
N GLY A 240 13.19 8.88 10.68
CA GLY A 240 13.36 7.50 11.14
C GLY A 240 12.35 6.50 10.58
N ASN A 241 12.47 6.10 9.29
CA ASN A 241 11.56 5.11 8.70
C ASN A 241 11.80 3.66 9.15
N LEU A 242 13.00 3.33 9.60
CA LEU A 242 13.42 1.96 9.94
C LEU A 242 12.66 1.37 11.14
N SER A 243 12.23 2.21 12.08
CA SER A 243 11.54 1.77 13.30
C SER A 243 10.20 1.09 13.03
N LEU A 244 9.47 1.51 11.99
CA LEU A 244 8.17 0.92 11.64
C LEU A 244 8.29 -0.55 11.26
N ILE A 245 9.33 -0.92 10.51
CA ILE A 245 9.58 -2.31 10.12
C ILE A 245 9.95 -3.16 11.35
N HIS A 246 10.77 -2.63 12.26
CA HIS A 246 11.13 -3.35 13.48
C HIS A 246 9.92 -3.60 14.41
N ILE A 247 8.89 -2.76 14.36
CA ILE A 247 7.64 -2.96 15.11
C ILE A 247 6.78 -4.05 14.43
N SER A 248 6.70 -4.05 13.10
CA SER A 248 5.85 -4.96 12.33
C SER A 248 6.43 -6.38 12.18
N GLU A 249 7.74 -6.53 11.92
CA GLU A 249 8.39 -7.81 11.64
C GLU A 249 8.47 -8.77 12.87
N PRO A 250 8.72 -8.36 14.10
CA PRO A 250 8.78 -9.27 15.26
C PRO A 250 7.48 -10.02 15.52
N THR A 251 6.35 -9.51 15.09
CA THR A 251 5.05 -10.18 15.19
C THR A 251 5.05 -11.48 14.38
N ARG A 252 5.80 -11.52 13.29
CA ARG A 252 5.94 -12.68 12.40
C ARG A 252 6.78 -13.80 13.00
N LEU A 253 7.84 -13.47 13.75
CA LEU A 253 8.79 -14.45 14.32
C LEU A 253 8.25 -15.21 15.54
N ARG A 254 7.16 -14.73 16.15
CA ARG A 254 6.54 -15.37 17.32
C ARG A 254 5.35 -16.28 16.98
N THR A 255 4.97 -16.35 15.71
CA THR A 255 3.83 -17.14 15.22
C THR A 255 4.24 -18.39 14.43
N ILE A 256 5.54 -18.72 14.40
CA ILE A 256 6.12 -19.98 13.95
C ILE A 256 6.64 -20.72 15.20
#